data_e3d8ca792ae02f03ad2f5ab3c2fb5142
#
_entry.id   e3d8ca792ae02f03ad2f5ab3c2fb5142
#
_cell.length_a   1.000
_cell.length_b   1.000
_cell.length_c   1.000
_cell.angle_alpha   90.00
_cell.angle_beta   90.00
_cell.angle_gamma   90.00
#
_symmetry.space_group_name_H-M   'P 1'
#
loop_
_entity.id
_entity.type
_entity.pdbx_description
1 polymer ?
#
loop_
_entity_poly.entity_id
_entity_poly.type
_entity_poly.pdbx_seq_one_letter_code
_entity_poly.pdbx_strand_id
1 'polypeptide(L)'
;MAKILISPSKYLQGAGEMKNIGTYAAKCGKKALVLISQGGYRRIGTMIEESFAGSDCDVVFDYFNGECCESEINRLVAIVKEKGCDLVIGVGGGKIFDTAKAVAYYAEKPVFICPTIASTDAPCSALS
;
A
#
# COMPACT_ATOMS: atom_id res chain seq x y z
N MET A 1 -6.36 -13.76 -15.80
CA MET A 1 -6.27 -13.32 -16.43
C MET A 1 -5.41 -12.26 -16.61
N ALA A 2 -5.42 -11.81 -17.49
CA ALA A 2 -4.50 -10.80 -17.85
C ALA A 2 -4.54 -9.59 -17.00
N LYS A 3 -5.53 -9.50 -16.16
CA LYS A 3 -5.59 -8.33 -15.36
C LYS A 3 -4.42 -8.11 -14.50
N ILE A 4 -3.82 -9.16 -14.02
CA ILE A 4 -2.65 -8.98 -13.21
C ILE A 4 -1.58 -8.26 -13.95
N LEU A 5 -1.51 -8.51 -15.22
CA LEU A 5 -0.45 -7.92 -15.98
C LEU A 5 -0.66 -6.47 -16.26
N ILE A 6 -1.90 -6.01 -16.19
CA ILE A 6 -2.12 -4.62 -16.48
C ILE A 6 -2.24 -3.77 -15.24
N SER A 7 -2.31 -4.38 -14.08
CA SER A 7 -2.31 -3.58 -12.87
C SER A 7 -0.89 -3.19 -12.55
N PRO A 8 -0.57 -1.94 -12.61
CA PRO A 8 0.81 -1.55 -12.35
C PRO A 8 1.19 -1.76 -10.91
N SER A 9 2.43 -2.12 -10.71
CA SER A 9 3.00 -2.25 -9.38
C SER A 9 4.22 -1.40 -9.33
N LYS A 10 4.39 -0.69 -8.23
CA LYS A 10 5.58 0.09 -8.02
C LYS A 10 6.20 -0.27 -6.70
N TYR A 11 7.52 -0.31 -6.69
CA TYR A 11 8.28 -0.54 -5.48
C TYR A 11 8.97 0.74 -5.09
N LEU A 12 8.66 1.23 -3.89
CA LEU A 12 9.26 2.45 -3.38
C LEU A 12 10.28 2.06 -2.33
N GLN A 13 11.51 2.43 -2.56
CA GLN A 13 12.61 2.01 -1.72
C GLN A 13 13.28 3.21 -1.08
N GLY A 14 13.82 2.96 0.11
CA GLY A 14 14.58 3.98 0.77
C GLY A 14 13.73 4.90 1.61
N ALA A 15 14.32 5.42 2.66
CA ALA A 15 13.58 6.27 3.57
C ALA A 15 13.07 7.54 2.90
N GLY A 16 13.81 8.05 1.95
CA GLY A 16 13.39 9.26 1.29
C GLY A 16 12.15 9.10 0.46
N GLU A 17 11.91 7.88 -0.05
CA GLU A 17 10.75 7.67 -0.90
C GLU A 17 9.46 7.68 -0.11
N MET A 18 9.49 7.34 1.17
CA MET A 18 8.30 7.37 1.98
C MET A 18 7.74 8.78 2.12
N LYS A 19 8.59 9.77 2.04
CA LYS A 19 8.14 11.14 2.13
C LYS A 19 7.39 11.57 0.88
N ASN A 20 7.56 10.84 -0.20
CA ASN A 20 6.95 11.19 -1.48
C ASN A 20 5.78 10.30 -1.85
N ILE A 21 5.37 9.44 -0.93
CA ILE A 21 4.36 8.44 -1.25
C ILE A 21 3.06 9.10 -1.71
N GLY A 22 2.66 10.18 -1.08
CA GLY A 22 1.44 10.88 -1.48
C GLY A 22 1.55 11.48 -2.87
N THR A 23 2.72 11.98 -3.21
CA THR A 23 2.94 12.53 -4.54
C THR A 23 2.80 11.44 -5.60
N TYR A 24 3.39 10.26 -5.34
CA TYR A 24 3.27 9.16 -6.29
C TYR A 24 1.82 8.68 -6.38
N ALA A 25 1.14 8.61 -5.24
CA ALA A 25 -0.25 8.15 -5.24
C ALA A 25 -1.15 9.10 -6.00
N ALA A 26 -0.91 10.38 -5.89
CA ALA A 26 -1.73 11.37 -6.57
C ALA A 26 -1.67 11.23 -8.09
N LYS A 27 -0.61 10.64 -8.59
CA LYS A 27 -0.51 10.40 -10.03
C LYS A 27 -1.38 9.24 -10.47
N CYS A 28 -1.81 8.39 -9.53
CA CYS A 28 -2.59 7.21 -9.85
C CYS A 28 -4.05 7.36 -9.50
N GLY A 29 -4.39 8.29 -8.63
CA GLY A 29 -5.79 8.44 -8.24
C GLY A 29 -5.96 9.47 -7.17
N LYS A 30 -7.16 9.54 -6.62
CA LYS A 30 -7.50 10.56 -5.64
C LYS A 30 -7.69 10.01 -4.24
N LYS A 31 -7.70 8.70 -4.07
CA LYS A 31 -7.84 8.10 -2.76
C LYS A 31 -7.10 6.78 -2.73
N ALA A 32 -6.28 6.59 -1.71
CA ALA A 32 -5.47 5.39 -1.57
C ALA A 32 -5.83 4.66 -0.28
N LEU A 33 -5.84 3.33 -0.36
CA LEU A 33 -5.93 2.52 0.84
C LEU A 33 -4.51 2.13 1.23
N VAL A 34 -4.09 2.47 2.43
CA VAL A 34 -2.78 2.10 2.94
C VAL A 34 -2.95 0.97 3.93
N LEU A 35 -2.43 -0.18 3.59
CA LEU A 35 -2.47 -1.36 4.46
C LEU A 35 -1.16 -1.42 5.21
N ILE A 36 -1.23 -1.37 6.54
CA ILE A 36 -0.05 -1.23 7.36
C ILE A 36 -0.32 -1.89 8.71
N SER A 37 0.72 -2.35 9.39
CA SER A 37 0.52 -2.91 10.73
C SER A 37 0.41 -1.76 11.72
N GLN A 38 -0.14 -2.07 12.90
CA GLN A 38 -0.21 -1.05 13.93
C GLN A 38 1.16 -0.55 14.34
N GLY A 39 2.14 -1.46 14.43
CA GLY A 39 3.50 -1.05 14.75
C GLY A 39 4.10 -0.17 13.67
N GLY A 40 3.84 -0.51 12.42
CA GLY A 40 4.32 0.31 11.32
C GLY A 40 3.69 1.70 11.35
N TYR A 41 2.40 1.75 11.64
CA TYR A 41 1.73 3.04 11.71
C TYR A 41 2.32 3.92 12.80
N ARG A 42 2.63 3.32 13.95
CA ARG A 42 3.24 4.10 15.03
C ARG A 42 4.59 4.66 14.64
N ARG A 43 5.34 3.93 13.81
CA ARG A 43 6.67 4.37 13.42
C ARG A 43 6.65 5.39 12.29
N ILE A 44 5.84 5.17 11.29
CA ILE A 44 5.90 6.02 10.11
C ILE A 44 4.55 6.54 9.64
N GLY A 45 3.49 6.27 10.36
CA GLY A 45 2.16 6.71 9.94
C GLY A 45 2.05 8.21 9.76
N THR A 46 2.65 8.96 10.68
CA THR A 46 2.61 10.42 10.59
C THR A 46 3.31 10.90 9.32
N MET A 47 4.45 10.29 9.00
CA MET A 47 5.17 10.67 7.79
C MET A 47 4.30 10.43 6.55
N ILE A 48 3.59 9.29 6.53
CA ILE A 48 2.72 8.98 5.41
C ILE A 48 1.56 9.97 5.35
N GLU A 49 0.95 10.26 6.49
CA GLU A 49 -0.16 11.20 6.52
C GLU A 49 0.27 12.57 6.02
N GLU A 50 1.44 13.02 6.44
CA GLU A 50 1.94 14.30 6.01
C GLU A 50 2.20 14.33 4.51
N SER A 51 2.68 13.23 3.98
CA SER A 51 2.91 13.16 2.55
C SER A 51 1.60 13.29 1.78
N PHE A 52 0.56 12.62 2.25
CA PHE A 52 -0.73 12.73 1.57
C PHE A 52 -1.37 14.09 1.79
N ALA A 53 -1.15 14.70 2.93
CA ALA A 53 -1.73 16.02 3.19
C ALA A 53 -1.21 17.06 2.22
N GLY A 54 0.02 16.88 1.74
CA GLY A 54 0.58 17.79 0.77
C GLY A 54 0.30 17.42 -0.67
N SER A 55 -0.56 16.44 -0.89
CA SER A 55 -0.85 15.98 -2.24
C SER A 55 -2.35 16.11 -2.52
N ASP A 56 -2.74 15.79 -3.73
CA ASP A 56 -4.14 15.79 -4.10
C ASP A 56 -4.82 14.45 -3.86
N CYS A 57 -4.17 13.56 -3.14
CA CYS A 57 -4.70 12.23 -2.90
C CYS A 57 -5.06 12.07 -1.42
N ASP A 58 -6.24 11.55 -1.16
CA ASP A 58 -6.65 11.25 0.21
C ASP A 58 -6.14 9.88 0.60
N VAL A 59 -5.99 9.64 1.89
CA VAL A 59 -5.49 8.38 2.39
C VAL A 59 -6.49 7.77 3.36
N VAL A 60 -6.68 6.45 3.23
CA VAL A 60 -7.45 5.67 4.17
C VAL A 60 -6.51 4.63 4.72
N PHE A 61 -6.29 4.63 6.04
CA PHE A 61 -5.42 3.63 6.64
C PHE A 61 -6.26 2.46 7.13
N ASP A 62 -5.72 1.27 6.96
CA ASP A 62 -6.34 0.09 7.55
C ASP A 62 -5.25 -0.80 8.09
N TYR A 63 -5.48 -1.35 9.27
CA TYR A 63 -4.47 -2.16 9.91
C TYR A 63 -4.58 -3.60 9.43
N PHE A 64 -3.42 -4.16 9.12
CA PHE A 64 -3.35 -5.55 8.71
C PHE A 64 -3.54 -6.44 9.93
N ASN A 65 -4.36 -7.47 9.79
CA ASN A 65 -4.70 -8.31 10.94
C ASN A 65 -3.67 -9.39 11.25
N GLY A 66 -2.60 -9.46 10.49
CA GLY A 66 -1.53 -10.40 10.77
C GLY A 66 -1.41 -11.56 9.82
N GLU A 67 -2.45 -11.86 9.08
CA GLU A 67 -2.42 -12.99 8.17
C GLU A 67 -2.98 -12.65 6.81
N CYS A 68 -2.33 -13.18 5.79
CA CYS A 68 -2.83 -13.03 4.44
C CYS A 68 -3.77 -14.20 4.19
N CYS A 69 -5.04 -13.97 4.32
CA CYS A 69 -6.02 -15.02 4.13
C CYS A 69 -7.22 -14.46 3.38
N GLU A 70 -8.06 -15.37 2.92
CA GLU A 70 -9.17 -14.98 2.07
C GLU A 70 -10.11 -14.00 2.74
N SER A 71 -10.42 -14.20 4.00
CA SER A 71 -11.33 -13.31 4.70
C SER A 71 -10.75 -11.91 4.82
N GLU A 72 -9.45 -11.79 5.05
CA GLU A 72 -8.82 -10.49 5.15
C GLU A 72 -8.79 -9.80 3.79
N ILE A 73 -8.51 -10.56 2.74
CA ILE A 73 -8.52 -10.00 1.40
C ILE A 73 -9.92 -9.50 1.05
N ASN A 74 -10.94 -10.31 1.34
CA ASN A 74 -12.31 -9.91 1.04
C ASN A 74 -12.73 -8.67 1.82
N ARG A 75 -12.31 -8.59 3.09
CA ARG A 75 -12.61 -7.43 3.91
C ARG A 75 -12.03 -6.15 3.30
N LEU A 76 -10.78 -6.24 2.86
CA LEU A 76 -10.11 -5.07 2.32
C LEU A 76 -10.62 -4.70 0.93
N VAL A 77 -10.97 -5.68 0.12
CA VAL A 77 -11.57 -5.40 -1.19
C VAL A 77 -12.89 -4.65 -0.98
N ALA A 78 -13.67 -5.06 0.01
CA ALA A 78 -14.92 -4.36 0.29
C ALA A 78 -14.66 -2.92 0.70
N ILE A 79 -13.61 -2.67 1.49
CA ILE A 79 -13.27 -1.32 1.90
C ILE A 79 -12.85 -0.47 0.70
N VAL A 80 -12.06 -1.04 -0.20
CA VAL A 80 -11.65 -0.32 -1.40
C VAL A 80 -12.86 0.12 -2.20
N LYS A 81 -13.83 -0.77 -2.34
CA LYS A 81 -15.01 -0.46 -3.13
C LYS A 81 -15.94 0.51 -2.40
N GLU A 82 -16.11 0.29 -1.11
CA GLU A 82 -17.03 1.11 -0.34
C GLU A 82 -16.53 2.54 -0.22
N LYS A 83 -15.24 2.72 -0.03
CA LYS A 83 -14.68 4.04 0.15
C LYS A 83 -14.21 4.67 -1.14
N GLY A 84 -14.29 3.93 -2.24
CA GLY A 84 -13.89 4.48 -3.53
C GLY A 84 -12.40 4.71 -3.67
N CYS A 85 -11.60 3.79 -3.12
CA CYS A 85 -10.17 3.92 -3.25
C CYS A 85 -9.71 3.59 -4.66
N ASP A 86 -8.76 4.34 -5.15
CA ASP A 86 -8.26 4.19 -6.51
C ASP A 86 -7.00 3.35 -6.60
N LEU A 87 -6.34 3.13 -5.47
CA LEU A 87 -5.14 2.30 -5.45
C LEU A 87 -4.95 1.75 -4.06
N VAL A 88 -4.08 0.74 -3.97
CA VAL A 88 -3.76 0.07 -2.72
C VAL A 88 -2.27 0.23 -2.49
N ILE A 89 -1.90 0.53 -1.26
CA ILE A 89 -0.49 0.67 -0.90
C ILE A 89 -0.22 -0.26 0.26
N GLY A 90 0.74 -1.16 0.11
CA GLY A 90 1.16 -2.05 1.18
C GLY A 90 2.44 -1.53 1.79
N VAL A 91 2.42 -1.27 3.08
CA VAL A 91 3.58 -0.72 3.79
C VAL A 91 3.98 -1.71 4.86
N GLY A 92 5.14 -2.30 4.73
CA GLY A 92 5.59 -3.26 5.73
C GLY A 92 6.40 -4.39 5.14
N GLY A 93 6.02 -5.61 5.42
CA GLY A 93 6.75 -6.78 5.02
C GLY A 93 5.96 -7.72 4.13
N GLY A 94 6.43 -8.95 4.04
CA GLY A 94 5.94 -9.88 3.03
C GLY A 94 4.46 -10.18 3.08
N LYS A 95 3.92 -10.45 4.26
CA LYS A 95 2.50 -10.79 4.35
C LYS A 95 1.61 -9.62 3.96
N ILE A 96 2.02 -8.41 4.30
CA ILE A 96 1.28 -7.24 3.92
C ILE A 96 1.33 -7.05 2.41
N PHE A 97 2.48 -7.29 1.83
CA PHE A 97 2.62 -7.15 0.38
C PHE A 97 1.74 -8.15 -0.36
N ASP A 98 1.74 -9.40 0.10
CA ASP A 98 0.92 -10.41 -0.54
C ASP A 98 -0.55 -10.04 -0.44
N THR A 99 -0.96 -9.53 0.70
CA THR A 99 -2.34 -9.13 0.90
C THR A 99 -2.68 -7.92 0.02
N ALA A 100 -1.80 -6.92 0.00
CA ALA A 100 -2.05 -5.74 -0.81
C ALA A 100 -2.15 -6.08 -2.29
N LYS A 101 -1.28 -6.95 -2.76
CA LYS A 101 -1.32 -7.36 -4.16
C LYS A 101 -2.62 -8.09 -4.49
N ALA A 102 -3.06 -8.97 -3.59
CA ALA A 102 -4.30 -9.71 -3.82
C ALA A 102 -5.50 -8.76 -3.82
N VAL A 103 -5.52 -7.83 -2.86
CA VAL A 103 -6.62 -6.87 -2.79
C VAL A 103 -6.68 -6.04 -4.07
N ALA A 104 -5.54 -5.56 -4.50
CA ALA A 104 -5.48 -4.74 -5.71
C ALA A 104 -5.92 -5.54 -6.93
N TYR A 105 -5.52 -6.79 -6.99
CA TYR A 105 -5.90 -7.63 -8.11
C TYR A 105 -7.42 -7.83 -8.16
N TYR A 106 -8.02 -8.19 -7.03
CA TYR A 106 -9.46 -8.44 -7.02
C TYR A 106 -10.26 -7.16 -7.16
N ALA A 107 -9.75 -6.04 -6.70
CA ALA A 107 -10.41 -4.75 -6.85
C ALA A 107 -10.08 -4.10 -8.19
N GLU A 108 -9.14 -4.66 -8.92
CA GLU A 108 -8.69 -4.14 -10.22
C GLU A 108 -8.12 -2.73 -10.08
N LYS A 109 -7.22 -2.58 -9.12
CA LYS A 109 -6.57 -1.31 -8.87
C LYS A 109 -5.06 -1.49 -8.87
N PRO A 110 -4.30 -0.43 -9.12
CA PRO A 110 -2.85 -0.52 -9.01
C PRO A 110 -2.42 -0.69 -7.58
N VAL A 111 -1.21 -1.19 -7.39
CA VAL A 111 -0.66 -1.41 -6.06
C VAL A 111 0.75 -0.85 -5.97
N PHE A 112 1.03 -0.18 -4.85
CA PHE A 112 2.38 0.27 -4.53
C PHE A 112 2.86 -0.59 -3.38
N ILE A 113 4.12 -1.00 -3.45
CA ILE A 113 4.74 -1.80 -2.41
C ILE A 113 5.83 -0.96 -1.77
N CYS A 114 5.69 -0.71 -0.47
CA CYS A 114 6.61 0.14 0.27
C CYS A 114 7.25 -0.66 1.39
N PRO A 115 8.38 -1.30 1.16
CA PRO A 115 9.03 -2.07 2.21
C PRO A 115 9.55 -1.18 3.31
N THR A 116 9.40 -1.63 4.55
CA THR A 116 9.90 -0.88 5.68
C THR A 116 10.73 -1.78 6.55
N ILE A 117 11.77 -2.31 5.99
CA ILE A 117 12.66 -3.18 6.73
C ILE A 117 13.53 -2.30 7.58
N ALA A 118 13.27 -2.35 8.84
CA ALA A 118 13.84 -1.36 9.70
C ALA A 118 15.32 -1.45 9.85
N SER A 119 15.83 -2.61 9.95
CA SER A 119 17.20 -2.68 10.35
C SER A 119 18.13 -2.80 9.23
N THR A 120 17.72 -2.76 8.07
CA THR A 120 18.67 -3.00 7.07
C THR A 120 18.49 -2.20 5.93
N ASP A 121 19.41 -2.29 5.20
CA ASP A 121 19.41 -1.68 3.99
C ASP A 121 19.18 -2.72 3.00
N ALA A 122 18.57 -3.76 3.34
CA ALA A 122 18.32 -4.82 2.40
C ALA A 122 17.57 -4.27 1.23
N PRO A 123 17.99 -4.57 0.07
CA PRO A 123 17.36 -4.03 -1.10
C PRO A 123 15.99 -4.61 -1.29
N CYS A 124 15.13 -3.78 -1.69
CA CYS A 124 13.79 -4.20 -1.90
C CYS A 124 13.60 -4.77 -3.26
N SER A 125 14.54 -4.63 -4.08
CA SER A 125 14.43 -5.13 -5.43
C SER A 125 14.21 -6.62 -5.46
N ALA A 126 14.55 -7.28 -4.40
CA ALA A 126 14.38 -8.70 -4.38
C ALA A 126 12.94 -9.11 -4.50
N LEU A 127 12.07 -8.17 -4.38
CA LEU A 127 10.69 -8.50 -4.46
C LEU A 127 10.20 -8.77 -5.83
N SER A 128 10.93 -8.48 -6.76
CA SER A 128 10.42 -8.63 -8.11
C SER A 128 9.98 -10.05 -8.44
#